data_ee36d5f9e4a6873a0ac731acf73bb3a1
#
_entry.id   ee36d5f9e4a6873a0ac731acf73bb3a1
#
_cell.length_a   1.000
_cell.length_b   1.000
_cell.length_c   1.000
_cell.angle_alpha   90.00
_cell.angle_beta   90.00
_cell.angle_gamma   90.00
#
_symmetry.space_group_name_H-M   'P 1'
#
loop_
_entity.id
_entity.type
_entity.pdbx_description
1 polymer ?
#
loop_
_entity_poly.entity_id
_entity_poly.type
_entity_poly.pdbx_seq_one_letter_code
_entity_poly.pdbx_strand_id
1 'polypeptide(L)'
;HPFGKEKKYLAQILKTAETLLTDTDDMVQKGYGWMLKEASKYNQPQVFAFVMKHKTKMPRTALRYAIEKLPLKLKLKAMTKD
;
A
#
# COMPACT_ATOMS: atom_id res chain seq x y z
N HIS A 1 -20.71 13.68 -0.76
CA HIS A 1 -19.66 14.40 -0.03
C HIS A 1 -18.29 13.79 -0.27
N PRO A 2 -17.27 14.60 -0.51
CA PRO A 2 -15.94 14.07 -0.83
C PRO A 2 -15.40 13.08 0.19
N PHE A 3 -15.60 13.33 1.46
CA PHE A 3 -15.10 12.44 2.52
C PHE A 3 -15.70 11.05 2.45
N GLY A 4 -16.99 10.95 2.14
CA GLY A 4 -17.64 9.66 2.00
C GLY A 4 -17.07 8.88 0.83
N LYS A 5 -16.87 9.54 -0.30
CA LYS A 5 -16.30 8.91 -1.48
C LYS A 5 -14.85 8.49 -1.24
N GLU A 6 -14.07 9.34 -0.58
CA GLU A 6 -12.67 9.04 -0.29
C GLU A 6 -12.55 7.82 0.61
N LYS A 7 -13.38 7.72 1.64
CA LYS A 7 -13.35 6.56 2.53
C LYS A 7 -13.72 5.27 1.81
N LYS A 8 -14.75 5.32 0.98
CA LYS A 8 -15.14 4.15 0.19
C LYS A 8 -14.06 3.75 -0.79
N TYR A 9 -13.48 4.75 -1.45
CA TYR A 9 -12.42 4.53 -2.41
C TYR A 9 -11.20 3.89 -1.74
N LEU A 10 -10.80 4.43 -0.60
CA LEU A 10 -9.69 3.89 0.17
C LEU A 10 -9.96 2.44 0.58
N ALA A 11 -11.15 2.17 1.10
CA ALA A 11 -11.50 0.81 1.51
C ALA A 11 -11.42 -0.16 0.34
N GLN A 12 -11.85 0.26 -0.84
CA GLN A 12 -11.77 -0.56 -2.05
C GLN A 12 -10.32 -0.81 -2.46
N ILE A 13 -9.48 0.22 -2.39
CA ILE A 13 -8.04 0.08 -2.72
C ILE A 13 -7.39 -0.93 -1.77
N LEU A 14 -7.63 -0.79 -0.47
CA LEU A 14 -7.02 -1.68 0.50
C LEU A 14 -7.52 -3.11 0.34
N LYS A 15 -8.79 -3.29 0.06
CA LYS A 15 -9.36 -4.61 -0.17
C LYS A 15 -8.79 -5.25 -1.44
N THR A 16 -8.66 -4.46 -2.51
CA THR A 16 -8.08 -4.94 -3.76
C THR A 16 -6.62 -5.35 -3.54
N ALA A 17 -5.85 -4.52 -2.85
CA ALA A 17 -4.46 -4.84 -2.55
C ALA A 17 -4.34 -6.11 -1.71
N GLU A 18 -5.24 -6.28 -0.74
CA GLU A 18 -5.25 -7.50 0.08
C GLU A 18 -5.54 -8.74 -0.76
N THR A 19 -6.50 -8.62 -1.68
CA THR A 19 -6.85 -9.73 -2.58
C THR A 19 -5.69 -10.12 -3.48
N LEU A 20 -4.93 -9.13 -3.98
CA LEU A 20 -3.83 -9.35 -4.91
C LEU A 20 -2.48 -9.51 -4.22
N LEU A 21 -2.46 -9.49 -2.91
CA LEU A 21 -1.25 -9.32 -2.10
C LEU A 21 -0.09 -10.22 -2.48
N THR A 22 -0.36 -11.50 -2.65
CA THR A 22 0.67 -12.51 -2.91
C THR A 22 0.73 -12.95 -4.37
N ASP A 23 0.10 -12.18 -5.27
CA ASP A 23 0.14 -12.51 -6.69
C ASP A 23 1.58 -12.50 -7.19
N THR A 24 1.92 -13.47 -8.03
CA THR A 24 3.29 -13.62 -8.55
C THR A 24 3.53 -12.80 -9.81
N ASP A 25 2.48 -12.26 -10.41
CA ASP A 25 2.61 -11.47 -11.63
C ASP A 25 3.20 -10.09 -11.32
N ASP A 26 4.31 -9.76 -11.97
CA ASP A 26 5.01 -8.49 -11.76
C ASP A 26 4.13 -7.28 -12.04
N MET A 27 3.32 -7.35 -13.09
CA MET A 27 2.43 -6.24 -13.44
C MET A 27 1.33 -6.05 -12.39
N VAL A 28 0.84 -7.13 -11.81
CA VAL A 28 -0.14 -7.06 -10.72
C VAL A 28 0.50 -6.42 -9.48
N GLN A 29 1.72 -6.83 -9.15
CA GLN A 29 2.45 -6.27 -8.02
C GLN A 29 2.67 -4.78 -8.18
N LYS A 30 3.10 -4.35 -9.36
CA LYS A 30 3.31 -2.93 -9.67
C LYS A 30 1.98 -2.18 -9.60
N GLY A 31 0.91 -2.78 -10.13
CA GLY A 31 -0.40 -2.15 -10.14
C GLY A 31 -0.94 -1.84 -8.77
N TYR A 32 -0.99 -2.85 -7.87
CA TYR A 32 -1.54 -2.57 -6.56
C TYR A 32 -0.58 -1.75 -5.69
N GLY A 33 0.73 -1.92 -5.90
CA GLY A 33 1.71 -1.07 -5.23
C GLY A 33 1.52 0.38 -5.60
N TRP A 34 1.31 0.67 -6.89
CA TRP A 34 1.04 2.02 -7.36
C TRP A 34 -0.25 2.58 -6.76
N MET A 35 -1.30 1.76 -6.70
CA MET A 35 -2.57 2.18 -6.07
C MET A 35 -2.35 2.60 -4.61
N LEU A 36 -1.58 1.81 -3.87
CA LEU A 36 -1.27 2.13 -2.47
C LEU A 36 -0.44 3.41 -2.38
N LYS A 37 0.52 3.60 -3.29
CA LYS A 37 1.30 4.82 -3.34
C LYS A 37 0.42 6.05 -3.54
N GLU A 38 -0.50 5.98 -4.50
CA GLU A 38 -1.40 7.11 -4.75
C GLU A 38 -2.32 7.37 -3.57
N ALA A 39 -2.84 6.31 -2.95
CA ALA A 39 -3.68 6.46 -1.77
C ALA A 39 -2.92 7.08 -0.60
N SER A 40 -1.61 6.80 -0.49
CA SER A 40 -0.82 7.32 0.63
C SER A 40 -0.66 8.84 0.59
N LYS A 41 -0.87 9.48 -0.56
CA LYS A 41 -0.80 10.93 -0.65
C LYS A 41 -1.90 11.61 0.18
N TYR A 42 -3.02 10.95 0.34
CA TYR A 42 -4.19 11.51 1.04
C TYR A 42 -4.55 10.76 2.30
N ASN A 43 -4.11 9.51 2.42
CA ASN A 43 -4.50 8.61 3.51
C ASN A 43 -3.26 7.89 4.05
N GLN A 44 -2.20 8.64 4.32
CA GLN A 44 -0.91 8.09 4.72
C GLN A 44 -0.98 7.15 5.93
N PRO A 45 -1.64 7.51 7.05
CA PRO A 45 -1.67 6.62 8.20
C PRO A 45 -2.32 5.28 7.90
N GLN A 46 -3.40 5.30 7.12
CA GLN A 46 -4.13 4.08 6.78
C GLN A 46 -3.32 3.17 5.85
N VAL A 47 -2.66 3.77 4.86
CA VAL A 47 -1.83 2.99 3.94
C VAL A 47 -0.61 2.44 4.68
N PHE A 48 0.02 3.25 5.51
CA PHE A 48 1.15 2.79 6.31
C PHE A 48 0.76 1.62 7.22
N ALA A 49 -0.40 1.72 7.88
CA ALA A 49 -0.89 0.64 8.73
C ALA A 49 -1.10 -0.65 7.92
N PHE A 50 -1.67 -0.52 6.72
CA PHE A 50 -1.86 -1.65 5.82
C PHE A 50 -0.52 -2.29 5.47
N VAL A 51 0.44 -1.47 5.08
CA VAL A 51 1.78 -1.96 4.70
C VAL A 51 2.44 -2.67 5.87
N MET A 52 2.40 -2.09 7.06
CA MET A 52 3.02 -2.71 8.25
C MET A 52 2.37 -4.04 8.60
N LYS A 53 1.06 -4.14 8.39
CA LYS A 53 0.33 -5.39 8.65
C LYS A 53 0.71 -6.48 7.66
N HIS A 54 0.94 -6.12 6.41
CA HIS A 54 1.11 -7.09 5.32
C HIS A 54 2.53 -7.19 4.76
N LYS A 55 3.46 -6.38 5.22
CA LYS A 55 4.80 -6.26 4.60
C LYS A 55 5.54 -7.58 4.49
N THR A 56 5.36 -8.49 5.41
CA THR A 56 6.04 -9.78 5.39
C THR A 56 5.57 -10.68 4.25
N LYS A 57 4.35 -10.45 3.77
CA LYS A 57 3.77 -11.21 2.67
C LYS A 57 3.82 -10.47 1.34
N MET A 58 4.09 -9.17 1.37
CA MET A 58 4.14 -8.37 0.15
C MET A 58 5.40 -8.67 -0.64
N PRO A 59 5.28 -8.93 -1.96
CA PRO A 59 6.45 -9.00 -2.82
C PRO A 59 7.22 -7.68 -2.76
N ARG A 60 8.53 -7.77 -2.92
CA ARG A 60 9.40 -6.59 -2.82
C ARG A 60 9.00 -5.49 -3.80
N THR A 61 8.64 -5.85 -5.03
CA THR A 61 8.20 -4.89 -6.03
C THR A 61 7.00 -4.09 -5.54
N ALA A 62 5.97 -4.77 -5.04
CA ALA A 62 4.76 -4.10 -4.53
C ALA A 62 5.08 -3.21 -3.34
N LEU A 63 5.90 -3.72 -2.42
CA LEU A 63 6.28 -2.96 -1.22
C LEU A 63 7.00 -1.68 -1.58
N ARG A 64 7.98 -1.76 -2.48
CA ARG A 64 8.74 -0.58 -2.90
C ARG A 64 7.84 0.49 -3.53
N TYR A 65 6.92 0.08 -4.39
CA TYR A 65 6.00 1.01 -5.01
C TYR A 65 5.09 1.65 -3.95
N ALA A 66 4.54 0.83 -3.06
CA ALA A 66 3.57 1.30 -2.07
C ALA A 66 4.15 2.37 -1.15
N ILE A 67 5.43 2.25 -0.77
CA ILE A 67 6.04 3.16 0.20
C ILE A 67 6.79 4.34 -0.42
N GLU A 68 6.82 4.44 -1.76
CA GLU A 68 7.63 5.43 -2.46
C GLU A 68 7.40 6.86 -1.99
N LYS A 69 6.16 7.23 -1.68
CA LYS A 69 5.82 8.59 -1.26
C LYS A 69 5.77 8.80 0.24
N LEU A 70 6.11 7.77 1.01
CA LEU A 70 6.15 7.92 2.47
C LEU A 70 7.40 8.68 2.91
N PRO A 71 7.34 9.39 4.04
CA PRO A 71 8.55 9.98 4.63
C PRO A 71 9.61 8.91 4.90
N LEU A 72 10.87 9.30 4.86
CA LEU A 72 11.99 8.38 5.01
C LEU A 72 11.86 7.53 6.28
N LYS A 73 11.44 8.13 7.39
CA LYS A 73 11.27 7.42 8.65
C LYS A 73 10.31 6.23 8.52
N LEU A 74 9.19 6.45 7.82
CA LEU A 74 8.19 5.40 7.62
C LEU A 74 8.67 4.37 6.60
N LYS A 75 9.39 4.81 5.56
CA LYS A 75 9.98 3.88 4.60
C LYS A 75 10.91 2.90 5.29
N LEU A 76 11.76 3.41 6.18
CA LEU A 76 12.71 2.56 6.89
C LEU A 76 11.99 1.53 7.76
N LYS A 77 10.92 1.93 8.44
CA LYS A 77 10.13 1.00 9.23
C LYS A 77 9.49 -0.08 8.35
N ALA A 78 8.97 0.30 7.20
CA ALA A 78 8.34 -0.64 6.29
C ALA A 78 9.34 -1.63 5.70
N MET A 79 10.57 -1.18 5.45
CA MET A 79 11.63 -2.01 4.87
C MET A 79 12.32 -2.90 5.89
N THR A 80 12.17 -2.62 7.17
CA THR A 80 12.83 -3.39 8.23
C THR A 80 12.13 -4.73 8.42
N LYS A 81 12.92 -5.79 8.51
CA LYS A 81 12.39 -7.11 8.89
C LYS A 81 12.21 -7.14 10.39
N ASP A 82 11.07 -7.61 10.82
CA ASP A 82 10.82 -7.77 12.25
C ASP A 82 11.38 -9.07 12.78
#